data_f3e3ac78b23908cb6e95e645c950fc0d
#
_entry.id   f3e3ac78b23908cb6e95e645c950fc0d
#
_cell.length_a   1.000
_cell.length_b   1.000
_cell.length_c   1.000
_cell.angle_alpha   90.00
_cell.angle_beta   90.00
_cell.angle_gamma   90.00
#
_symmetry.space_group_name_H-M   'P 1'
#
loop_
_entity.id
_entity.type
_entity.pdbx_description
1 polymer ?
#
loop_
_entity_poly.entity_id
_entity_poly.type
_entity_poly.pdbx_seq_one_letter_code
_entity_poly.pdbx_strand_id
1 'polypeptide(L)'
;MFKSTNLFMFLILIYSCDVNYHNNNGMILGVHIPSEHSGDEAVISLAQKEYKNFKRFLIINIILSTASCLLIFLNMIISLFVYIIWILGFCAAISILSVSSHRRMYSVKEKNGWIIESQKKKVFIDTRVSAEAGKSELSYRYHIAIIIAEIACFLPFISRRAYGYFETIAIFFVCSLLISAVSWLMHIYVNHNERTVYSENSELNRIVNRTVKCYKGASMLVLSASNAAAWIYAAIAVLISRRLTGTTVCVYILIELFAAFAFIPILIAGIRRKSELLSANPAPIYVDDDEYWKSGFYYNPDDPHMLVPNRLQSSNYAFNYANRGARIIAAGLTVFIAASFIFTIAVLVPFVNVKVDIRTDNSRLHVDAAGYSSDIDMNSITDVQILNELPDDGFSKINGGATDTYLVGRFKGNTYGYCNLYIYTGHTPVLMVKTDGETVFFNSDVDGKLQEIYDELLHNMQSSSQFR
;
A
#
# COMPACT_ATOMS: atom_id res chain seq x y z
N MET A 1 -7.83 -3.26 -11.30
CA MET A 1 -7.00 -2.88 -10.16
C MET A 1 -6.95 -1.37 -9.96
N PHE A 2 -6.32 -0.54 -10.82
CA PHE A 2 -6.21 0.92 -10.62
C PHE A 2 -7.55 1.64 -10.40
N LYS A 3 -8.61 1.30 -11.16
CA LYS A 3 -9.94 1.93 -11.00
C LYS A 3 -10.56 1.68 -9.63
N SER A 4 -10.44 0.47 -9.09
CA SER A 4 -10.98 0.13 -7.76
C SER A 4 -10.20 0.80 -6.63
N THR A 5 -8.86 0.84 -6.73
CA THR A 5 -8.00 1.53 -5.76
C THR A 5 -8.28 3.03 -5.73
N ASN A 6 -8.46 3.66 -6.90
CA ASN A 6 -8.80 5.08 -6.99
C ASN A 6 -10.16 5.38 -6.37
N LEU A 7 -11.20 4.62 -6.72
CA LEU A 7 -12.53 4.79 -6.15
C LEU A 7 -12.49 4.70 -4.62
N PHE A 8 -11.80 3.70 -4.10
CA PHE A 8 -11.62 3.48 -2.67
C PHE A 8 -10.92 4.66 -1.99
N MET A 9 -9.81 5.12 -2.54
CA MET A 9 -9.06 6.25 -2.01
C MET A 9 -9.90 7.54 -2.00
N PHE A 10 -10.64 7.81 -3.08
CA PHE A 10 -11.51 8.98 -3.15
C PHE A 10 -12.66 8.90 -2.16
N LEU A 11 -13.29 7.74 -1.96
CA LEU A 11 -14.37 7.57 -0.98
C LEU A 11 -13.90 7.83 0.45
N ILE A 12 -12.73 7.29 0.85
CA ILE A 12 -12.16 7.55 2.17
C ILE A 12 -11.88 9.04 2.36
N LEU A 13 -11.27 9.68 1.36
CA LEU A 13 -10.87 11.07 1.47
C LEU A 13 -12.07 12.03 1.44
N ILE A 14 -13.07 11.77 0.60
CA ILE A 14 -14.29 12.54 0.60
C ILE A 14 -14.91 12.50 2.00
N TYR A 15 -15.03 11.31 2.58
CA TYR A 15 -15.64 11.18 3.89
C TYR A 15 -14.81 11.79 5.02
N SER A 16 -13.50 11.53 5.07
CA SER A 16 -12.64 12.00 6.16
C SER A 16 -12.36 13.50 6.11
N CYS A 17 -12.41 14.11 4.93
CA CYS A 17 -12.20 15.55 4.76
C CYS A 17 -13.49 16.36 4.80
N ASP A 18 -14.61 15.83 4.29
CA ASP A 18 -15.90 16.55 4.24
C ASP A 18 -16.37 17.01 5.63
N VAL A 19 -16.18 16.15 6.63
CA VAL A 19 -16.52 16.43 8.04
C VAL A 19 -15.81 17.70 8.57
N ASN A 20 -14.60 17.99 8.10
CA ASN A 20 -13.80 19.11 8.62
C ASN A 20 -14.23 20.47 8.08
N TYR A 21 -14.97 20.51 6.96
CA TYR A 21 -15.47 21.76 6.36
C TYR A 21 -16.80 22.22 6.98
N HIS A 22 -17.43 21.38 7.79
CA HIS A 22 -18.64 21.69 8.53
C HIS A 22 -18.34 21.82 10.03
N ASN A 23 -19.23 22.47 10.74
CA ASN A 23 -19.07 22.55 12.20
C ASN A 23 -19.25 21.15 12.81
N ASN A 24 -18.15 20.62 13.33
CA ASN A 24 -18.09 19.32 14.00
C ASN A 24 -17.60 19.51 15.42
N ASN A 25 -18.51 19.45 16.39
CA ASN A 25 -18.22 19.62 17.81
C ASN A 25 -17.48 20.93 18.14
N GLY A 26 -17.90 22.04 17.54
CA GLY A 26 -17.28 23.34 17.74
C GLY A 26 -15.98 23.58 16.96
N MET A 27 -15.57 22.63 16.13
CA MET A 27 -14.42 22.77 15.24
C MET A 27 -14.84 23.00 13.80
N ILE A 28 -14.20 23.94 13.13
CA ILE A 28 -14.31 24.20 11.69
C ILE A 28 -12.89 24.22 11.13
N LEU A 29 -12.60 23.42 10.11
CA LEU A 29 -11.27 23.24 9.55
C LEU A 29 -10.22 22.83 10.60
N GLY A 30 -10.65 22.07 11.63
CA GLY A 30 -9.79 21.60 12.73
C GLY A 30 -9.45 22.68 13.75
N VAL A 31 -10.11 23.84 13.72
CA VAL A 31 -9.94 24.94 14.67
C VAL A 31 -11.18 25.09 15.53
N HIS A 32 -11.02 25.17 16.82
CA HIS A 32 -12.11 25.44 17.75
C HIS A 32 -12.59 26.90 17.60
N ILE A 33 -13.83 27.07 17.17
CA ILE A 33 -14.47 28.37 17.07
C ILE A 33 -15.50 28.47 18.19
N PRO A 34 -15.46 29.55 19.03
CA PRO A 34 -16.50 29.76 20.03
C PRO A 34 -17.89 29.73 19.41
N SER A 35 -18.86 29.13 20.10
CA SER A 35 -20.23 28.94 19.57
C SER A 35 -20.88 30.25 19.11
N GLU A 36 -20.55 31.36 19.80
CA GLU A 36 -21.04 32.72 19.52
C GLU A 36 -20.55 33.22 18.14
N HIS A 37 -19.37 32.77 17.69
CA HIS A 37 -18.73 33.20 16.45
C HIS A 37 -18.79 32.19 15.32
N SER A 38 -19.38 31.03 15.57
CA SER A 38 -19.50 29.98 14.53
C SER A 38 -20.34 30.41 13.33
N GLY A 39 -21.22 31.40 13.51
CA GLY A 39 -22.04 32.01 12.50
C GLY A 39 -21.46 33.26 11.81
N ASP A 40 -20.28 33.70 12.22
CA ASP A 40 -19.68 34.92 11.69
C ASP A 40 -19.34 34.77 10.20
N GLU A 41 -19.57 35.84 9.43
CA GLU A 41 -19.37 35.82 7.98
C GLU A 41 -17.93 35.44 7.58
N ALA A 42 -16.95 35.88 8.34
CA ALA A 42 -15.55 35.55 8.11
C ALA A 42 -15.25 34.04 8.22
N VAL A 43 -15.93 33.34 9.15
CA VAL A 43 -15.80 31.90 9.35
C VAL A 43 -16.51 31.14 8.24
N ILE A 44 -17.78 31.49 7.98
CA ILE A 44 -18.61 30.81 7.00
C ILE A 44 -18.06 31.00 5.59
N SER A 45 -17.69 32.23 5.20
CA SER A 45 -17.13 32.52 3.88
C SER A 45 -15.81 31.79 3.63
N LEU A 46 -14.93 31.73 4.61
CA LEU A 46 -13.67 30.98 4.53
C LEU A 46 -13.93 29.47 4.40
N ALA A 47 -14.79 28.91 5.26
CA ALA A 47 -15.11 27.48 5.22
C ALA A 47 -15.71 27.10 3.86
N GLN A 48 -16.64 27.88 3.31
CA GLN A 48 -17.24 27.67 2.00
C GLN A 48 -16.21 27.78 0.85
N LYS A 49 -15.29 28.76 0.94
CA LYS A 49 -14.22 28.93 -0.04
C LYS A 49 -13.28 27.71 -0.04
N GLU A 50 -12.84 27.26 1.14
CA GLU A 50 -11.96 26.11 1.25
C GLU A 50 -12.65 24.82 0.81
N TYR A 51 -13.95 24.66 1.10
CA TYR A 51 -14.73 23.54 0.61
C TYR A 51 -14.88 23.51 -0.92
N LYS A 52 -15.06 24.67 -1.55
CA LYS A 52 -15.03 24.78 -3.02
C LYS A 52 -13.67 24.39 -3.59
N ASN A 53 -12.57 24.82 -2.96
CA ASN A 53 -11.21 24.47 -3.35
C ASN A 53 -10.98 22.94 -3.23
N PHE A 54 -11.44 22.33 -2.14
CA PHE A 54 -11.38 20.90 -1.94
C PHE A 54 -12.16 20.13 -3.02
N LYS A 55 -13.39 20.54 -3.34
CA LYS A 55 -14.17 19.92 -4.43
C LYS A 55 -13.48 20.05 -5.79
N ARG A 56 -12.91 21.20 -6.11
CA ARG A 56 -12.13 21.40 -7.36
C ARG A 56 -10.92 20.48 -7.38
N PHE A 57 -10.19 20.39 -6.28
CA PHE A 57 -9.07 19.49 -6.13
C PHE A 57 -9.46 18.04 -6.40
N LEU A 58 -10.58 17.55 -5.82
CA LEU A 58 -11.09 16.21 -6.05
C LEU A 58 -11.43 15.96 -7.52
N ILE A 59 -12.16 16.89 -8.18
CA ILE A 59 -12.54 16.75 -9.58
C ILE A 59 -11.30 16.65 -10.48
N ILE A 60 -10.30 17.53 -10.28
CA ILE A 60 -9.06 17.53 -11.04
C ILE A 60 -8.34 16.18 -10.87
N ASN A 61 -8.27 15.67 -9.64
CA ASN A 61 -7.58 14.41 -9.37
C ASN A 61 -8.35 13.19 -9.89
N ILE A 62 -9.67 13.20 -9.94
CA ILE A 62 -10.47 12.16 -10.61
C ILE A 62 -10.14 12.12 -12.10
N ILE A 63 -10.04 13.28 -12.74
CA ILE A 63 -9.68 13.37 -14.17
C ILE A 63 -8.24 12.86 -14.38
N LEU A 64 -7.28 13.32 -13.59
CA LEU A 64 -5.86 12.91 -13.70
C LEU A 64 -5.69 11.41 -13.45
N SER A 65 -6.37 10.85 -12.44
CA SER A 65 -6.29 9.41 -12.15
C SER A 65 -6.91 8.57 -13.28
N THR A 66 -7.99 9.05 -13.88
CA THR A 66 -8.60 8.37 -15.04
C THR A 66 -7.69 8.44 -16.25
N ALA A 67 -7.09 9.60 -16.54
CA ALA A 67 -6.11 9.76 -17.62
C ALA A 67 -4.88 8.86 -17.42
N SER A 68 -4.35 8.77 -16.19
CA SER A 68 -3.22 7.88 -15.90
C SER A 68 -3.54 6.41 -16.14
N CYS A 69 -4.79 5.98 -15.90
CA CYS A 69 -5.23 4.62 -16.19
C CYS A 69 -5.30 4.33 -17.71
N LEU A 70 -5.52 5.34 -18.56
CA LEU A 70 -5.55 5.16 -20.00
C LEU A 70 -4.16 4.92 -20.59
N LEU A 71 -3.10 5.34 -19.91
CA LEU A 71 -1.72 5.11 -20.33
C LEU A 71 -1.34 3.62 -20.37
N ILE A 72 -2.12 2.74 -19.73
CA ILE A 72 -1.90 1.29 -19.77
C ILE A 72 -1.98 0.73 -21.20
N PHE A 73 -2.77 1.37 -22.07
CA PHE A 73 -2.88 0.99 -23.47
C PHE A 73 -1.67 1.39 -24.33
N LEU A 74 -0.79 2.26 -23.79
CA LEU A 74 0.46 2.66 -24.46
C LEU A 74 1.64 1.83 -23.92
N ASN A 75 1.83 1.81 -22.63
CA ASN A 75 2.88 1.02 -21.96
C ASN A 75 2.51 0.79 -20.50
N MET A 76 2.43 -0.48 -20.09
CA MET A 76 2.03 -0.89 -18.75
C MET A 76 2.98 -0.34 -17.65
N ILE A 77 4.28 -0.34 -17.90
CA ILE A 77 5.29 0.07 -16.92
C ILE A 77 5.28 1.59 -16.76
N ILE A 78 5.22 2.33 -17.85
CA ILE A 78 5.10 3.80 -17.82
C ILE A 78 3.80 4.20 -17.08
N SER A 79 2.69 3.51 -17.36
CA SER A 79 1.42 3.73 -16.66
C SER A 79 1.56 3.53 -15.15
N LEU A 80 2.27 2.49 -14.73
CA LEU A 80 2.53 2.22 -13.31
C LEU A 80 3.36 3.34 -12.66
N PHE A 81 4.43 3.81 -13.32
CA PHE A 81 5.23 4.93 -12.81
C PHE A 81 4.42 6.21 -12.66
N VAL A 82 3.69 6.59 -13.70
CA VAL A 82 2.83 7.79 -13.67
C VAL A 82 1.80 7.68 -12.56
N TYR A 83 1.22 6.49 -12.38
CA TYR A 83 0.25 6.24 -11.32
C TYR A 83 0.84 6.37 -9.92
N ILE A 84 2.04 5.83 -9.67
CA ILE A 84 2.73 5.94 -8.37
C ILE A 84 3.08 7.41 -8.09
N ILE A 85 3.64 8.13 -9.06
CA ILE A 85 3.95 9.56 -8.93
C ILE A 85 2.68 10.36 -8.62
N TRP A 86 1.58 10.04 -9.33
CA TRP A 86 0.30 10.69 -9.08
C TRP A 86 -0.23 10.43 -7.65
N ILE A 87 -0.17 9.19 -7.13
CA ILE A 87 -0.58 8.88 -5.75
C ILE A 87 0.23 9.69 -4.75
N LEU A 88 1.56 9.71 -4.87
CA LEU A 88 2.43 10.45 -3.97
C LEU A 88 2.14 11.97 -4.03
N GLY A 89 1.99 12.51 -5.24
CA GLY A 89 1.62 13.91 -5.45
C GLY A 89 0.24 14.24 -4.87
N PHE A 90 -0.73 13.36 -5.03
CA PHE A 90 -2.07 13.50 -4.46
C PHE A 90 -2.04 13.52 -2.92
N CYS A 91 -1.32 12.58 -2.28
CA CYS A 91 -1.19 12.53 -0.82
C CYS A 91 -0.49 13.78 -0.26
N ALA A 92 0.54 14.27 -0.94
CA ALA A 92 1.21 15.50 -0.57
C ALA A 92 0.29 16.73 -0.73
N ALA A 93 -0.39 16.83 -1.86
CA ALA A 93 -1.26 17.97 -2.18
C ALA A 93 -2.48 18.06 -1.24
N ILE A 94 -3.13 16.93 -0.90
CA ILE A 94 -4.24 16.93 0.05
C ILE A 94 -3.78 17.32 1.46
N SER A 95 -2.58 16.91 1.86
CA SER A 95 -1.99 17.30 3.14
C SER A 95 -1.70 18.80 3.19
N ILE A 96 -1.12 19.36 2.13
CA ILE A 96 -0.85 20.80 2.00
C ILE A 96 -2.17 21.60 2.02
N LEU A 97 -3.19 21.13 1.30
CA LEU A 97 -4.49 21.78 1.28
C LEU A 97 -5.12 21.81 2.68
N SER A 98 -5.14 20.69 3.38
CA SER A 98 -5.69 20.57 4.74
C SER A 98 -4.95 21.47 5.75
N VAL A 99 -3.62 21.43 5.73
CA VAL A 99 -2.79 22.28 6.60
C VAL A 99 -2.99 23.77 6.27
N SER A 100 -3.05 24.14 5.00
CA SER A 100 -3.27 25.51 4.55
C SER A 100 -4.63 26.05 4.99
N SER A 101 -5.69 25.28 4.83
CA SER A 101 -7.05 25.63 5.25
C SER A 101 -7.12 25.82 6.77
N HIS A 102 -6.50 24.92 7.53
CA HIS A 102 -6.39 25.02 8.99
C HIS A 102 -5.68 26.33 9.42
N ARG A 103 -4.49 26.60 8.86
CA ARG A 103 -3.72 27.82 9.18
C ARG A 103 -4.50 29.09 8.89
N ARG A 104 -5.25 29.13 7.79
CA ARG A 104 -6.10 30.29 7.45
C ARG A 104 -7.22 30.47 8.47
N MET A 105 -7.87 29.41 8.91
CA MET A 105 -8.92 29.49 9.92
C MET A 105 -8.33 29.88 11.30
N TYR A 106 -7.18 29.33 11.68
CA TYR A 106 -6.47 29.73 12.89
C TYR A 106 -6.10 31.23 12.86
N SER A 107 -5.65 31.74 11.72
CA SER A 107 -5.36 33.17 11.55
C SER A 107 -6.60 34.06 11.68
N VAL A 108 -7.79 33.58 11.25
CA VAL A 108 -9.06 34.30 11.50
C VAL A 108 -9.37 34.35 12.98
N LYS A 109 -9.21 33.22 13.70
CA LYS A 109 -9.38 33.14 15.16
C LYS A 109 -8.45 34.11 15.90
N GLU A 110 -7.17 34.10 15.53
CA GLU A 110 -6.13 34.94 16.15
C GLU A 110 -6.41 36.44 15.92
N LYS A 111 -6.70 36.85 14.68
CA LYS A 111 -6.98 38.25 14.32
C LYS A 111 -8.22 38.82 15.03
N ASN A 112 -9.19 38.01 15.33
CA ASN A 112 -10.42 38.42 16.02
C ASN A 112 -10.31 38.30 17.55
N GLY A 113 -9.17 37.88 18.08
CA GLY A 113 -8.95 37.76 19.52
C GLY A 113 -9.79 36.66 20.20
N TRP A 114 -10.25 35.65 19.47
CA TRP A 114 -11.07 34.56 20.02
C TRP A 114 -10.27 33.49 20.77
N ILE A 115 -9.03 33.78 21.08
CA ILE A 115 -8.14 32.91 21.86
C ILE A 115 -8.44 33.12 23.33
N ILE A 116 -8.90 32.07 24.01
CA ILE A 116 -9.21 32.14 25.44
C ILE A 116 -8.00 31.64 26.25
N GLU A 117 -7.18 32.59 26.72
CA GLU A 117 -5.92 32.30 27.47
C GLU A 117 -6.12 31.34 28.66
N SER A 118 -7.26 31.47 29.39
CA SER A 118 -7.56 30.62 30.54
C SER A 118 -7.83 29.15 30.21
N GLN A 119 -8.02 28.81 28.92
CA GLN A 119 -8.32 27.44 28.46
C GLN A 119 -7.17 26.79 27.70
N LYS A 120 -6.10 27.53 27.39
CA LYS A 120 -4.95 27.05 26.59
C LYS A 120 -4.19 25.86 27.19
N LYS A 121 -4.26 25.65 28.50
CA LYS A 121 -3.45 24.62 29.18
C LYS A 121 -4.24 23.75 30.16
N LYS A 122 -5.55 23.71 30.05
CA LYS A 122 -6.35 22.83 30.92
C LYS A 122 -6.30 21.41 30.39
N VAL A 123 -5.69 20.50 31.17
CA VAL A 123 -5.78 19.06 30.97
C VAL A 123 -6.92 18.55 31.83
N PHE A 124 -8.00 18.12 31.20
CA PHE A 124 -9.11 17.48 31.92
C PHE A 124 -8.81 15.99 32.05
N ILE A 125 -8.79 15.51 33.29
CA ILE A 125 -8.59 14.08 33.58
C ILE A 125 -9.87 13.55 34.21
N ASP A 126 -10.48 12.59 33.54
CA ASP A 126 -11.60 11.84 34.10
C ASP A 126 -11.06 10.54 34.69
N THR A 127 -11.17 10.43 36.03
CA THR A 127 -10.65 9.29 36.77
C THR A 127 -11.38 8.00 36.44
N ARG A 128 -12.68 8.05 36.12
CA ARG A 128 -13.47 6.88 35.68
C ARG A 128 -13.00 6.37 34.31
N VAL A 129 -12.83 7.28 33.35
CA VAL A 129 -12.28 6.92 32.04
C VAL A 129 -10.87 6.37 32.16
N SER A 130 -10.04 6.96 33.03
CA SER A 130 -8.67 6.51 33.29
C SER A 130 -8.61 5.13 33.94
N ALA A 131 -9.53 4.80 34.84
CA ALA A 131 -9.63 3.51 35.47
C ALA A 131 -10.08 2.37 34.53
N GLU A 132 -10.69 2.72 33.41
CA GLU A 132 -11.06 1.77 32.33
C GLU A 132 -10.01 1.68 31.21
N ALA A 133 -8.81 2.22 31.43
CA ALA A 133 -7.70 2.07 30.50
C ALA A 133 -7.36 0.60 30.28
N GLY A 134 -7.19 0.20 29.02
CA GLY A 134 -6.93 -1.19 28.66
C GLY A 134 -8.14 -2.12 28.70
N LYS A 135 -9.29 -1.68 29.22
CA LYS A 135 -10.54 -2.45 29.18
C LYS A 135 -11.31 -2.13 27.90
N SER A 136 -11.66 -3.16 27.16
CA SER A 136 -12.53 -3.06 25.98
C SER A 136 -13.48 -4.24 25.96
N GLU A 137 -14.68 -4.07 25.41
CA GLU A 137 -15.63 -5.16 25.18
C GLU A 137 -15.08 -6.17 24.18
N LEU A 138 -14.30 -5.68 23.21
CA LEU A 138 -13.69 -6.48 22.19
C LEU A 138 -12.20 -6.69 22.50
N SER A 139 -11.84 -7.94 22.80
CA SER A 139 -10.48 -8.25 23.21
C SER A 139 -9.50 -8.25 22.04
N TYR A 140 -8.40 -7.50 22.17
CA TYR A 140 -7.27 -7.55 21.22
C TYR A 140 -6.58 -8.93 21.16
N ARG A 141 -6.84 -9.83 22.11
CA ARG A 141 -6.28 -11.19 22.15
C ARG A 141 -6.77 -12.06 20.99
N TYR A 142 -7.90 -11.73 20.36
CA TYR A 142 -8.36 -12.44 19.16
C TYR A 142 -7.37 -12.39 18.00
N HIS A 143 -6.55 -11.34 17.88
CA HIS A 143 -5.46 -11.27 16.89
C HIS A 143 -4.42 -12.38 17.06
N ILE A 144 -4.19 -12.86 18.30
CA ILE A 144 -3.24 -13.96 18.58
C ILE A 144 -3.72 -15.24 17.88
N ALA A 145 -5.02 -15.54 17.95
CA ALA A 145 -5.58 -16.71 17.28
C ALA A 145 -5.47 -16.58 15.75
N ILE A 146 -5.68 -15.37 15.20
CA ILE A 146 -5.53 -15.08 13.78
C ILE A 146 -4.08 -15.32 13.34
N ILE A 147 -3.11 -14.76 14.05
CA ILE A 147 -1.67 -14.91 13.75
C ILE A 147 -1.24 -16.38 13.86
N ILE A 148 -1.72 -17.12 14.84
CA ILE A 148 -1.44 -18.56 14.97
C ILE A 148 -1.98 -19.32 13.75
N ALA A 149 -3.18 -18.99 13.27
CA ALA A 149 -3.75 -19.60 12.08
C ALA A 149 -2.93 -19.29 10.81
N GLU A 150 -2.46 -18.05 10.65
CA GLU A 150 -1.57 -17.67 9.54
C GLU A 150 -0.27 -18.47 9.56
N ILE A 151 0.38 -18.59 10.73
CA ILE A 151 1.62 -19.36 10.91
C ILE A 151 1.37 -20.85 10.64
N ALA A 152 0.29 -21.41 11.17
CA ALA A 152 -0.05 -22.83 10.97
C ALA A 152 -0.23 -23.18 9.49
N CYS A 153 -0.85 -22.27 8.71
CA CYS A 153 -1.01 -22.45 7.27
C CYS A 153 0.31 -22.31 6.49
N PHE A 154 1.33 -21.68 7.04
CA PHE A 154 2.65 -21.59 6.39
C PHE A 154 3.54 -22.80 6.65
N LEU A 155 3.39 -23.52 7.78
CA LEU A 155 4.26 -24.63 8.16
C LEU A 155 4.41 -25.71 7.05
N PRO A 156 3.36 -26.13 6.31
CA PRO A 156 3.48 -27.12 5.23
C PRO A 156 4.42 -26.70 4.09
N PHE A 157 4.67 -25.40 3.91
CA PHE A 157 5.56 -24.88 2.85
C PHE A 157 7.03 -24.98 3.22
N ILE A 158 7.37 -25.03 4.52
CA ILE A 158 8.77 -25.13 4.98
C ILE A 158 9.45 -26.41 4.45
N SER A 159 8.73 -27.53 4.42
CA SER A 159 9.20 -28.79 3.86
C SER A 159 9.22 -28.83 2.33
N ARG A 160 8.66 -27.80 1.68
CA ARG A 160 8.48 -27.72 0.23
C ARG A 160 9.27 -26.59 -0.41
N ARG A 161 10.38 -26.20 0.19
CA ARG A 161 11.23 -25.07 -0.27
C ARG A 161 11.78 -25.24 -1.71
N ALA A 162 11.92 -26.49 -2.18
CA ALA A 162 12.41 -26.77 -3.52
C ALA A 162 11.38 -26.46 -4.64
N TYR A 163 10.13 -26.14 -4.30
CA TYR A 163 9.13 -25.76 -5.30
C TYR A 163 9.27 -24.29 -5.70
N GLY A 164 9.20 -24.01 -6.98
CA GLY A 164 9.43 -22.68 -7.56
C GLY A 164 8.47 -21.56 -7.12
N TYR A 165 7.38 -21.90 -6.41
CA TYR A 165 6.45 -20.92 -5.84
C TYR A 165 6.74 -20.53 -4.37
N PHE A 166 7.73 -21.17 -3.72
CA PHE A 166 8.01 -20.97 -2.28
C PHE A 166 8.27 -19.50 -1.94
N GLU A 167 9.11 -18.82 -2.71
CA GLU A 167 9.48 -17.43 -2.47
C GLU A 167 8.26 -16.51 -2.54
N THR A 168 7.39 -16.68 -3.54
CA THR A 168 6.17 -15.87 -3.69
C THR A 168 5.20 -16.10 -2.53
N ILE A 169 5.00 -17.35 -2.12
CA ILE A 169 4.14 -17.70 -0.97
C ILE A 169 4.74 -17.17 0.34
N ALA A 170 6.05 -17.22 0.50
CA ALA A 170 6.72 -16.64 1.68
C ALA A 170 6.53 -15.12 1.75
N ILE A 171 6.59 -14.42 0.62
CA ILE A 171 6.29 -12.97 0.55
C ILE A 171 4.84 -12.71 0.97
N PHE A 172 3.86 -13.45 0.44
CA PHE A 172 2.45 -13.29 0.82
C PHE A 172 2.25 -13.53 2.32
N PHE A 173 2.88 -14.56 2.88
CA PHE A 173 2.85 -14.84 4.31
C PHE A 173 3.42 -13.70 5.15
N VAL A 174 4.61 -13.21 4.80
CA VAL A 174 5.25 -12.11 5.53
C VAL A 174 4.40 -10.83 5.47
N CYS A 175 3.84 -10.50 4.31
CA CYS A 175 2.94 -9.36 4.16
C CYS A 175 1.68 -9.51 5.03
N SER A 176 1.05 -10.68 4.99
CA SER A 176 -0.14 -10.99 5.81
C SER A 176 0.17 -10.88 7.30
N LEU A 177 1.27 -11.48 7.75
CA LEU A 177 1.70 -11.44 9.15
C LEU A 177 1.97 -10.00 9.63
N LEU A 178 2.60 -9.17 8.79
CA LEU A 178 2.85 -7.76 9.09
C LEU A 178 1.56 -6.96 9.24
N ILE A 179 0.59 -7.14 8.34
CA ILE A 179 -0.73 -6.49 8.43
C ILE A 179 -1.45 -6.89 9.71
N SER A 180 -1.48 -8.18 10.03
CA SER A 180 -2.10 -8.70 11.26
C SER A 180 -1.41 -8.20 12.52
N ALA A 181 -0.07 -8.14 12.54
CA ALA A 181 0.71 -7.63 13.65
C ALA A 181 0.49 -6.12 13.87
N VAL A 182 0.49 -5.32 12.81
CA VAL A 182 0.19 -3.88 12.87
C VAL A 182 -1.24 -3.64 13.38
N SER A 183 -2.22 -4.38 12.86
CA SER A 183 -3.60 -4.30 13.31
C SER A 183 -3.73 -4.64 14.80
N TRP A 184 -3.01 -5.65 15.27
CA TRP A 184 -2.97 -6.02 16.70
C TRP A 184 -2.36 -4.92 17.56
N LEU A 185 -1.21 -4.38 17.18
CA LEU A 185 -0.55 -3.28 17.89
C LEU A 185 -1.43 -2.03 17.95
N MET A 186 -2.11 -1.69 16.85
CA MET A 186 -3.04 -0.57 16.81
C MET A 186 -4.27 -0.81 17.69
N HIS A 187 -4.78 -2.04 17.77
CA HIS A 187 -5.89 -2.37 18.68
C HIS A 187 -5.47 -2.21 20.16
N ILE A 188 -4.27 -2.69 20.52
CA ILE A 188 -3.69 -2.48 21.87
C ILE A 188 -3.56 -0.99 22.15
N TYR A 189 -2.99 -0.23 21.20
CA TYR A 189 -2.78 1.20 21.36
C TYR A 189 -4.11 1.94 21.60
N VAL A 190 -5.13 1.69 20.80
CA VAL A 190 -6.46 2.28 20.96
C VAL A 190 -7.05 1.98 22.35
N ASN A 191 -6.97 0.72 22.79
CA ASN A 191 -7.51 0.33 24.09
C ASN A 191 -6.86 1.06 25.27
N HIS A 192 -5.58 1.38 25.17
CA HIS A 192 -4.85 2.03 26.25
C HIS A 192 -4.90 3.56 26.20
N ASN A 193 -4.99 4.14 25.02
CA ASN A 193 -4.81 5.60 24.83
C ASN A 193 -6.09 6.38 24.51
N GLU A 194 -7.20 5.71 24.21
CA GLU A 194 -8.49 6.41 24.03
C GLU A 194 -9.08 6.78 25.38
N ARG A 195 -8.84 8.02 25.82
CA ARG A 195 -9.22 8.57 27.16
C ARG A 195 -9.61 10.04 27.05
N THR A 196 -10.38 10.39 26.05
CA THR A 196 -10.76 11.78 25.82
C THR A 196 -11.90 12.19 26.75
N VAL A 197 -11.78 13.39 27.31
CA VAL A 197 -12.84 14.00 28.13
C VAL A 197 -13.63 14.94 27.23
N TYR A 198 -14.91 14.64 27.02
CA TYR A 198 -15.81 15.37 26.12
C TYR A 198 -16.80 16.27 26.87
N SER A 199 -17.05 15.97 28.16
CA SER A 199 -18.10 16.58 28.94
C SER A 199 -17.71 16.57 30.42
N GLU A 200 -18.34 17.44 31.23
CA GLU A 200 -18.28 17.36 32.68
C GLU A 200 -18.98 16.09 33.24
N ASN A 201 -19.80 15.44 32.41
CA ASN A 201 -20.46 14.19 32.78
C ASN A 201 -19.54 12.98 32.53
N SER A 202 -18.94 12.44 33.61
CA SER A 202 -18.07 11.27 33.58
C SER A 202 -18.71 10.02 32.99
N GLU A 203 -20.02 9.84 33.11
CA GLU A 203 -20.73 8.68 32.55
C GLU A 203 -20.81 8.80 31.02
N LEU A 204 -21.08 10.00 30.51
CA LEU A 204 -21.03 10.25 29.07
C LEU A 204 -19.63 10.02 28.49
N ASN A 205 -18.60 10.54 29.16
CA ASN A 205 -17.19 10.31 28.76
C ASN A 205 -16.88 8.83 28.68
N ARG A 206 -17.32 8.05 29.67
CA ARG A 206 -17.12 6.60 29.73
C ARG A 206 -17.80 5.90 28.55
N ILE A 207 -19.08 6.20 28.29
CA ILE A 207 -19.85 5.59 27.21
C ILE A 207 -19.22 5.92 25.85
N VAL A 208 -18.84 7.17 25.60
CA VAL A 208 -18.24 7.59 24.34
C VAL A 208 -16.90 6.91 24.11
N ASN A 209 -15.99 6.91 25.10
CA ASN A 209 -14.69 6.25 24.96
C ASN A 209 -14.83 4.74 24.75
N ARG A 210 -15.75 4.08 25.46
CA ARG A 210 -16.04 2.65 25.28
C ARG A 210 -16.56 2.35 23.88
N THR A 211 -17.48 3.18 23.37
CA THR A 211 -18.00 3.08 22.00
C THR A 211 -16.87 3.23 20.97
N VAL A 212 -16.05 4.25 21.10
CA VAL A 212 -14.93 4.48 20.17
C VAL A 212 -13.93 3.33 20.18
N LYS A 213 -13.56 2.83 21.36
CA LYS A 213 -12.68 1.65 21.51
C LYS A 213 -13.27 0.42 20.83
N CYS A 214 -14.59 0.16 21.03
CA CYS A 214 -15.27 -0.98 20.44
C CYS A 214 -15.24 -0.92 18.92
N TYR A 215 -15.64 0.18 18.29
CA TYR A 215 -15.68 0.32 16.82
C TYR A 215 -14.27 0.31 16.20
N LYS A 216 -13.31 1.03 16.79
CA LYS A 216 -11.91 0.99 16.32
C LYS A 216 -11.32 -0.40 16.46
N GLY A 217 -11.55 -1.09 17.60
CA GLY A 217 -11.11 -2.46 17.83
C GLY A 217 -11.74 -3.46 16.85
N ALA A 218 -13.06 -3.33 16.60
CA ALA A 218 -13.77 -4.15 15.62
C ALA A 218 -13.22 -3.97 14.21
N SER A 219 -12.93 -2.73 13.80
CA SER A 219 -12.35 -2.45 12.49
C SER A 219 -10.97 -3.10 12.32
N MET A 220 -10.11 -3.05 13.35
CA MET A 220 -8.80 -3.70 13.32
C MET A 220 -8.91 -5.22 13.27
N LEU A 221 -9.87 -5.81 14.00
CA LEU A 221 -10.12 -7.26 13.96
C LEU A 221 -10.64 -7.72 12.61
N VAL A 222 -11.57 -6.98 12.00
CA VAL A 222 -12.08 -7.29 10.67
C VAL A 222 -10.98 -7.21 9.64
N LEU A 223 -10.13 -6.19 9.69
CA LEU A 223 -8.98 -6.06 8.80
C LEU A 223 -8.03 -7.25 8.94
N SER A 224 -7.63 -7.60 10.15
CA SER A 224 -6.75 -8.73 10.43
C SER A 224 -7.37 -10.07 10.00
N ALA A 225 -8.64 -10.31 10.31
CA ALA A 225 -9.33 -11.56 9.98
C ALA A 225 -9.52 -11.74 8.47
N SER A 226 -9.87 -10.67 7.76
CA SER A 226 -10.05 -10.71 6.30
C SER A 226 -8.72 -10.91 5.58
N ASN A 227 -7.65 -10.23 6.02
CA ASN A 227 -6.29 -10.43 5.53
C ASN A 227 -5.82 -11.89 5.76
N ALA A 228 -6.04 -12.44 6.96
CA ALA A 228 -5.73 -13.84 7.22
C ALA A 228 -6.55 -14.80 6.34
N ALA A 229 -7.83 -14.50 6.07
CA ALA A 229 -8.66 -15.31 5.19
C ALA A 229 -8.11 -15.30 3.75
N ALA A 230 -7.64 -14.16 3.24
CA ALA A 230 -6.99 -14.08 1.93
C ALA A 230 -5.72 -14.94 1.88
N TRP A 231 -4.87 -14.83 2.89
CA TRP A 231 -3.67 -15.65 3.03
C TRP A 231 -4.00 -17.15 3.11
N ILE A 232 -4.92 -17.54 4.00
CA ILE A 232 -5.32 -18.95 4.18
C ILE A 232 -5.88 -19.53 2.88
N TYR A 233 -6.71 -18.76 2.17
CA TYR A 233 -7.19 -19.16 0.85
C TYR A 233 -6.04 -19.42 -0.13
N ALA A 234 -5.10 -18.49 -0.25
CA ALA A 234 -3.96 -18.63 -1.15
C ALA A 234 -3.10 -19.85 -0.78
N ALA A 235 -2.84 -20.05 0.52
CA ALA A 235 -2.08 -21.18 1.02
C ALA A 235 -2.77 -22.51 0.67
N ILE A 236 -4.05 -22.66 0.97
CA ILE A 236 -4.82 -23.88 0.65
C ILE A 236 -4.87 -24.14 -0.85
N ALA A 237 -5.14 -23.09 -1.66
CA ALA A 237 -5.20 -23.23 -3.12
C ALA A 237 -3.88 -23.73 -3.71
N VAL A 238 -2.74 -23.20 -3.22
CA VAL A 238 -1.41 -23.64 -3.66
C VAL A 238 -1.07 -25.04 -3.15
N LEU A 239 -1.45 -25.39 -1.93
CA LEU A 239 -1.24 -26.75 -1.39
C LEU A 239 -1.97 -27.83 -2.21
N ILE A 240 -3.19 -27.53 -2.70
CA ILE A 240 -4.02 -28.43 -3.52
C ILE A 240 -3.47 -28.48 -4.95
N SER A 241 -3.30 -27.32 -5.60
CA SER A 241 -2.92 -27.25 -7.01
C SER A 241 -1.43 -27.50 -7.27
N ARG A 242 -0.59 -27.48 -6.21
CA ARG A 242 0.88 -27.54 -6.25
C ARG A 242 1.54 -26.49 -7.16
N ARG A 243 0.82 -25.41 -7.47
CA ARG A 243 1.30 -24.25 -8.26
C ARG A 243 0.52 -23.00 -7.90
N LEU A 244 1.16 -21.86 -8.10
CA LEU A 244 0.51 -20.57 -7.97
C LEU A 244 -0.13 -20.21 -9.32
N THR A 245 -1.46 -20.23 -9.38
CA THR A 245 -2.21 -19.89 -10.60
C THR A 245 -2.61 -18.43 -10.60
N GLY A 246 -2.81 -17.85 -11.80
CA GLY A 246 -3.35 -16.48 -11.93
C GLY A 246 -4.72 -16.33 -11.25
N THR A 247 -5.57 -17.37 -11.30
CA THR A 247 -6.86 -17.39 -10.59
C THR A 247 -6.67 -17.28 -9.07
N THR A 248 -5.71 -18.01 -8.49
CA THR A 248 -5.40 -17.91 -7.05
C THR A 248 -5.01 -16.50 -6.66
N VAL A 249 -4.14 -15.85 -7.45
CA VAL A 249 -3.72 -14.46 -7.21
C VAL A 249 -4.90 -13.50 -7.36
N CYS A 250 -5.74 -13.65 -8.38
CA CYS A 250 -6.91 -12.79 -8.56
C CYS A 250 -7.89 -12.89 -7.38
N VAL A 251 -8.19 -14.09 -6.91
CA VAL A 251 -9.11 -14.29 -5.77
C VAL A 251 -8.49 -13.76 -4.47
N TYR A 252 -7.19 -13.98 -4.25
CA TYR A 252 -6.47 -13.38 -3.13
C TYR A 252 -6.64 -11.85 -3.10
N ILE A 253 -6.38 -11.19 -4.24
CA ILE A 253 -6.54 -9.74 -4.37
C ILE A 253 -7.99 -9.29 -4.12
N LEU A 254 -8.98 -10.07 -4.60
CA LEU A 254 -10.39 -9.75 -4.38
C LEU A 254 -10.77 -9.82 -2.90
N ILE A 255 -10.27 -10.81 -2.16
CA ILE A 255 -10.51 -10.93 -0.72
C ILE A 255 -9.84 -9.78 0.03
N GLU A 256 -8.61 -9.42 -0.33
CA GLU A 256 -7.89 -8.26 0.26
C GLU A 256 -8.63 -6.94 0.00
N LEU A 257 -9.15 -6.73 -1.21
CA LEU A 257 -9.97 -5.58 -1.53
C LEU A 257 -11.26 -5.55 -0.70
N PHE A 258 -11.93 -6.71 -0.55
CA PHE A 258 -13.10 -6.82 0.31
C PHE A 258 -12.77 -6.51 1.77
N ALA A 259 -11.62 -6.98 2.28
CA ALA A 259 -11.13 -6.67 3.61
C ALA A 259 -11.02 -5.16 3.84
N ALA A 260 -10.43 -4.45 2.88
CA ALA A 260 -10.32 -3.01 2.92
C ALA A 260 -11.70 -2.31 2.90
N PHE A 261 -12.67 -2.83 2.17
CA PHE A 261 -14.06 -2.29 2.15
C PHE A 261 -14.84 -2.60 3.42
N ALA A 262 -14.65 -3.75 4.06
CA ALA A 262 -15.37 -4.13 5.27
C ALA A 262 -14.98 -3.28 6.50
N PHE A 263 -13.73 -2.87 6.59
CA PHE A 263 -13.19 -2.04 7.66
C PHE A 263 -13.84 -0.63 7.73
N ILE A 264 -14.10 0.00 6.58
CA ILE A 264 -14.57 1.39 6.51
C ILE A 264 -15.96 1.61 7.07
N PRO A 265 -16.99 0.81 6.73
CA PRO A 265 -18.34 0.99 7.29
C PRO A 265 -18.35 0.94 8.81
N ILE A 266 -17.50 0.10 9.42
CA ILE A 266 -17.38 -0.01 10.88
C ILE A 266 -16.83 1.29 11.47
N LEU A 267 -15.77 1.86 10.87
CA LEU A 267 -15.23 3.15 11.30
C LEU A 267 -16.28 4.27 11.16
N ILE A 268 -16.97 4.33 10.03
CA ILE A 268 -18.04 5.32 9.78
C ILE A 268 -19.16 5.19 10.82
N ALA A 269 -19.61 3.97 11.09
CA ALA A 269 -20.62 3.71 12.11
C ALA A 269 -20.15 4.19 13.50
N GLY A 270 -18.87 3.96 13.84
CA GLY A 270 -18.28 4.44 15.09
C GLY A 270 -18.25 5.97 15.18
N ILE A 271 -17.89 6.66 14.11
CA ILE A 271 -17.88 8.13 14.06
C ILE A 271 -19.31 8.69 14.20
N ARG A 272 -20.28 8.12 13.49
CA ARG A 272 -21.70 8.52 13.59
C ARG A 272 -22.20 8.30 15.01
N ARG A 273 -21.95 7.13 15.59
CA ARG A 273 -22.41 6.82 16.96
C ARG A 273 -21.77 7.73 18.01
N LYS A 274 -20.49 8.06 17.87
CA LYS A 274 -19.82 9.08 18.68
C LYS A 274 -20.52 10.43 18.55
N SER A 275 -20.81 10.89 17.35
CA SER A 275 -21.47 12.17 17.07
C SER A 275 -22.87 12.23 17.69
N GLU A 276 -23.67 11.16 17.58
CA GLU A 276 -24.99 11.05 18.20
C GLU A 276 -24.94 11.17 19.72
N LEU A 277 -23.98 10.46 20.36
CA LEU A 277 -23.81 10.52 21.81
C LEU A 277 -23.39 11.92 22.28
N LEU A 278 -22.55 12.61 21.53
CA LEU A 278 -22.08 13.96 21.87
C LEU A 278 -23.12 15.05 21.54
N SER A 279 -23.97 14.87 20.56
CA SER A 279 -25.02 15.84 20.21
C SER A 279 -26.04 16.02 21.33
N ALA A 280 -26.23 15.01 22.16
CA ALA A 280 -27.09 15.06 23.35
C ALA A 280 -26.39 15.64 24.60
N ASN A 281 -25.14 16.13 24.46
CA ASN A 281 -24.35 16.61 25.60
C ASN A 281 -24.78 18.03 26.04
N PRO A 282 -25.32 18.20 27.23
CA PRO A 282 -25.77 19.52 27.73
C PRO A 282 -24.62 20.44 28.15
N ALA A 283 -23.41 19.89 28.38
CA ALA A 283 -22.27 20.64 28.92
C ALA A 283 -20.95 20.17 28.26
N PRO A 284 -20.71 20.56 26.99
CA PRO A 284 -19.44 20.23 26.33
C PRO A 284 -18.29 20.97 26.99
N ILE A 285 -17.19 20.24 27.25
CA ILE A 285 -15.94 20.85 27.69
C ILE A 285 -15.24 21.46 26.47
N TYR A 286 -14.98 22.73 26.55
CA TYR A 286 -14.17 23.44 25.56
C TYR A 286 -12.72 23.47 26.02
N VAL A 287 -11.82 22.89 25.21
CA VAL A 287 -10.36 22.96 25.40
C VAL A 287 -9.78 23.66 24.18
N ASP A 288 -9.20 24.85 24.38
CA ASP A 288 -8.52 25.56 23.33
C ASP A 288 -7.03 25.16 23.27
N ASP A 289 -6.78 24.01 22.65
CA ASP A 289 -5.43 23.49 22.40
C ASP A 289 -4.96 23.74 20.95
N ASP A 290 -5.63 24.65 20.24
CA ASP A 290 -5.34 25.00 18.84
C ASP A 290 -3.92 25.55 18.65
N GLU A 291 -3.33 26.15 19.69
CA GLU A 291 -1.95 26.62 19.65
C GLU A 291 -0.96 25.51 19.33
N TYR A 292 -1.20 24.29 19.83
CA TYR A 292 -0.34 23.13 19.53
C TYR A 292 -0.51 22.63 18.08
N TRP A 293 -1.56 23.08 17.38
CA TRP A 293 -1.87 22.74 15.99
C TRP A 293 -1.64 23.89 15.01
N LYS A 294 -1.24 25.09 15.47
CA LYS A 294 -1.13 26.31 14.64
C LYS A 294 -0.28 26.16 13.37
N SER A 295 0.70 25.25 13.39
CA SER A 295 1.52 24.92 12.23
C SER A 295 0.83 23.93 11.26
N GLY A 296 -0.32 23.37 11.62
CA GLY A 296 -0.97 22.23 10.94
C GLY A 296 -0.40 20.88 11.33
N PHE A 297 0.57 20.84 12.22
CA PHE A 297 1.15 19.63 12.82
C PHE A 297 1.07 19.74 14.34
N TYR A 298 0.77 18.63 15.00
CA TYR A 298 0.70 18.63 16.46
C TYR A 298 2.10 18.70 17.08
N TYR A 299 2.30 19.73 17.90
CA TYR A 299 3.54 19.93 18.65
C TYR A 299 3.23 20.35 20.07
N ASN A 300 3.20 19.39 21.00
CA ASN A 300 2.96 19.65 22.42
C ASN A 300 4.04 18.96 23.27
N PRO A 301 4.97 19.72 23.87
CA PRO A 301 6.02 19.15 24.73
C PRO A 301 5.50 18.54 26.03
N ASP A 302 4.33 18.98 26.50
CA ASP A 302 3.73 18.54 27.76
C ASP A 302 2.88 17.27 27.60
N ASP A 303 2.62 16.85 26.33
CA ASP A 303 1.88 15.63 26.03
C ASP A 303 2.85 14.46 25.79
N PRO A 304 2.85 13.44 26.67
CA PRO A 304 3.74 12.27 26.53
C PRO A 304 3.37 11.35 25.36
N HIS A 305 2.17 11.47 24.80
CA HIS A 305 1.71 10.59 23.73
C HIS A 305 2.44 10.84 22.42
N MET A 306 2.86 9.76 21.77
CA MET A 306 3.49 9.83 20.44
C MET A 306 2.47 10.08 19.34
N LEU A 307 1.26 9.56 19.48
CA LEU A 307 0.17 9.66 18.53
C LEU A 307 -1.06 10.25 19.19
N VAL A 308 -1.67 11.22 18.53
CA VAL A 308 -2.89 11.89 18.98
C VAL A 308 -3.96 11.84 17.88
N PRO A 309 -5.25 11.91 18.21
CA PRO A 309 -6.30 12.01 17.19
C PRO A 309 -6.06 13.20 16.26
N ASN A 310 -6.06 12.95 14.97
CA ASN A 310 -5.81 14.00 13.97
C ASN A 310 -7.06 14.88 13.80
N ARG A 311 -6.90 16.18 13.93
CA ARG A 311 -7.98 17.15 13.75
C ARG A 311 -8.26 17.50 12.31
N LEU A 312 -7.23 17.39 11.46
CA LEU A 312 -7.35 17.71 10.04
C LEU A 312 -7.94 16.55 9.24
N GLN A 313 -7.94 15.36 9.82
CA GLN A 313 -8.51 14.14 9.24
C GLN A 313 -9.13 13.31 10.35
N SER A 314 -10.43 13.36 10.48
CA SER A 314 -11.20 12.88 11.64
C SER A 314 -11.05 11.39 12.00
N SER A 315 -10.50 10.58 11.12
CA SER A 315 -10.33 9.13 11.32
C SER A 315 -8.89 8.67 11.58
N ASN A 316 -7.91 9.57 11.49
CA ASN A 316 -6.48 9.25 11.56
C ASN A 316 -5.85 9.71 12.87
N TYR A 317 -4.61 9.27 13.09
CA TYR A 317 -3.73 9.78 14.14
C TYR A 317 -2.65 10.68 13.53
N ALA A 318 -2.24 11.69 14.30
CA ALA A 318 -1.11 12.55 14.00
C ALA A 318 0.04 12.26 14.97
N PHE A 319 1.26 12.44 14.51
CA PHE A 319 2.43 12.37 15.38
C PHE A 319 2.55 13.63 16.24
N ASN A 320 2.89 13.47 17.52
CA ASN A 320 3.36 14.57 18.34
C ASN A 320 4.83 14.87 18.02
N TYR A 321 5.09 15.86 17.19
CA TYR A 321 6.46 16.21 16.78
C TYR A 321 7.33 16.81 17.91
N ALA A 322 6.78 17.07 19.10
CA ALA A 322 7.57 17.37 20.29
C ALA A 322 8.22 16.09 20.87
N ASN A 323 7.59 14.92 20.69
CA ASN A 323 8.08 13.66 21.18
C ASN A 323 9.21 13.11 20.30
N ARG A 324 10.37 12.75 20.92
CA ARG A 324 11.52 12.20 20.20
C ARG A 324 11.22 10.90 19.49
N GLY A 325 10.50 9.97 20.14
CA GLY A 325 10.11 8.70 19.56
C GLY A 325 9.23 8.87 18.32
N ALA A 326 8.25 9.77 18.39
CA ALA A 326 7.39 10.10 17.26
C ALA A 326 8.19 10.64 16.07
N ARG A 327 9.17 11.52 16.30
CA ARG A 327 10.06 12.05 15.24
C ARG A 327 10.90 10.96 14.60
N ILE A 328 11.48 10.06 15.39
CA ILE A 328 12.29 8.94 14.88
C ILE A 328 11.44 8.03 14.01
N ILE A 329 10.24 7.66 14.47
CA ILE A 329 9.32 6.81 13.71
C ILE A 329 8.88 7.52 12.43
N ALA A 330 8.48 8.79 12.49
CA ALA A 330 8.08 9.56 11.31
C ALA A 330 9.21 9.67 10.28
N ALA A 331 10.44 9.96 10.73
CA ALA A 331 11.62 10.00 9.86
C ALA A 331 11.92 8.62 9.26
N GLY A 332 11.87 7.54 10.06
CA GLY A 332 12.06 6.18 9.61
C GLY A 332 11.05 5.76 8.55
N LEU A 333 9.76 6.06 8.75
CA LEU A 333 8.71 5.82 7.76
C LEU A 333 8.96 6.60 6.46
N THR A 334 9.37 7.86 6.56
CA THR A 334 9.69 8.69 5.37
C THR A 334 10.85 8.09 4.58
N VAL A 335 11.93 7.69 5.26
CA VAL A 335 13.08 7.02 4.63
C VAL A 335 12.67 5.69 4.01
N PHE A 336 11.88 4.90 4.70
CA PHE A 336 11.37 3.62 4.20
C PHE A 336 10.54 3.78 2.93
N ILE A 337 9.60 4.76 2.91
CA ILE A 337 8.78 5.06 1.72
C ILE A 337 9.67 5.50 0.56
N ALA A 338 10.62 6.40 0.80
CA ALA A 338 11.54 6.87 -0.22
C ALA A 338 12.42 5.73 -0.77
N ALA A 339 12.98 4.90 0.11
CA ALA A 339 13.80 3.73 -0.28
C ALA A 339 12.97 2.72 -1.07
N SER A 340 11.74 2.42 -0.64
CA SER A 340 10.82 1.53 -1.37
C SER A 340 10.49 2.06 -2.76
N PHE A 341 10.30 3.37 -2.90
CA PHE A 341 10.05 4.01 -4.18
C PHE A 341 11.28 3.93 -5.11
N ILE A 342 12.48 4.25 -4.61
CA ILE A 342 13.74 4.14 -5.35
C ILE A 342 13.97 2.68 -5.77
N PHE A 343 13.76 1.73 -4.89
CA PHE A 343 13.87 0.30 -5.19
C PHE A 343 12.88 -0.11 -6.30
N THR A 344 11.63 0.32 -6.22
CA THR A 344 10.61 0.03 -7.26
C THR A 344 11.04 0.58 -8.62
N ILE A 345 11.57 1.82 -8.65
CA ILE A 345 12.11 2.41 -9.88
C ILE A 345 13.27 1.56 -10.41
N ALA A 346 14.26 1.24 -9.57
CA ALA A 346 15.44 0.48 -9.96
C ALA A 346 15.08 -0.90 -10.56
N VAL A 347 14.07 -1.57 -9.99
CA VAL A 347 13.58 -2.88 -10.49
C VAL A 347 12.81 -2.75 -11.80
N LEU A 348 12.02 -1.68 -11.99
CA LEU A 348 11.11 -1.56 -13.13
C LEU A 348 11.73 -0.85 -14.35
N VAL A 349 12.70 0.05 -14.15
CA VAL A 349 13.32 0.81 -15.26
C VAL A 349 13.89 -0.08 -16.37
N PRO A 350 14.59 -1.19 -16.08
CA PRO A 350 15.10 -2.08 -17.12
C PRO A 350 14.01 -2.65 -18.04
N PHE A 351 12.77 -2.73 -17.55
CA PHE A 351 11.64 -3.27 -18.28
C PHE A 351 10.86 -2.25 -19.12
N VAL A 352 11.20 -0.95 -19.02
CA VAL A 352 10.51 0.10 -19.81
C VAL A 352 10.78 -0.05 -21.29
N ASN A 353 12.04 -0.39 -21.64
CA ASN A 353 12.48 -0.58 -23.01
C ASN A 353 13.43 -1.78 -23.06
N VAL A 354 12.85 -2.96 -23.10
CA VAL A 354 13.62 -4.20 -23.15
C VAL A 354 14.32 -4.32 -24.48
N LYS A 355 15.63 -4.55 -24.43
CA LYS A 355 16.44 -4.93 -25.59
C LYS A 355 17.07 -6.29 -25.31
N VAL A 356 16.91 -7.23 -26.23
CA VAL A 356 17.60 -8.50 -26.20
C VAL A 356 18.92 -8.32 -26.91
N ASP A 357 20.01 -8.38 -26.17
CA ASP A 357 21.37 -8.32 -26.70
C ASP A 357 21.97 -9.72 -26.74
N ILE A 358 22.39 -10.12 -27.93
CA ILE A 358 22.94 -11.45 -28.18
C ILE A 358 24.33 -11.27 -28.75
N ARG A 359 25.32 -11.86 -28.09
CA ARG A 359 26.74 -11.78 -28.47
C ARG A 359 27.37 -13.15 -28.36
N THR A 360 28.27 -13.44 -29.30
CA THR A 360 29.16 -14.60 -29.25
C THR A 360 30.58 -14.10 -29.02
N ASP A 361 31.30 -14.67 -28.09
CA ASP A 361 32.71 -14.36 -27.79
C ASP A 361 33.45 -15.61 -27.29
N ASN A 362 34.59 -15.90 -27.92
CA ASN A 362 35.60 -16.92 -27.46
C ASN A 362 34.99 -18.23 -26.93
N SER A 363 34.03 -18.84 -27.61
CA SER A 363 33.34 -20.07 -27.20
C SER A 363 32.18 -19.88 -26.21
N ARG A 364 31.72 -18.64 -25.99
CA ARG A 364 30.55 -18.36 -25.14
C ARG A 364 29.46 -17.63 -25.92
N LEU A 365 28.22 -18.01 -25.65
CA LEU A 365 27.03 -17.31 -26.09
C LEU A 365 26.46 -16.54 -24.91
N HIS A 366 26.43 -15.21 -25.01
CA HIS A 366 25.84 -14.30 -24.05
C HIS A 366 24.49 -13.81 -24.56
N VAL A 367 23.46 -13.95 -23.75
CA VAL A 367 22.12 -13.43 -24.04
C VAL A 367 21.68 -12.59 -22.86
N ASP A 368 21.50 -11.30 -23.06
CA ASP A 368 21.16 -10.34 -22.02
C ASP A 368 19.86 -9.61 -22.36
N ALA A 369 18.97 -9.42 -21.36
CA ALA A 369 17.82 -8.53 -21.50
C ALA A 369 17.31 -8.08 -20.14
N ALA A 370 17.05 -6.81 -19.98
CA ALA A 370 16.43 -6.20 -18.79
C ALA A 370 17.08 -6.57 -17.46
N GLY A 371 18.41 -6.77 -17.45
CA GLY A 371 19.19 -7.16 -16.25
C GLY A 371 19.19 -8.67 -15.96
N TYR A 372 18.61 -9.48 -16.83
CA TYR A 372 18.74 -10.94 -16.82
C TYR A 372 19.76 -11.36 -17.87
N SER A 373 20.60 -12.33 -17.55
CA SER A 373 21.62 -12.84 -18.48
C SER A 373 21.71 -14.37 -18.44
N SER A 374 22.02 -14.95 -19.58
CA SER A 374 22.49 -16.33 -19.72
C SER A 374 23.85 -16.32 -20.39
N ASP A 375 24.80 -17.02 -19.79
CA ASP A 375 26.18 -17.15 -20.25
C ASP A 375 26.46 -18.65 -20.51
N ILE A 376 26.39 -19.05 -21.77
CA ILE A 376 26.39 -20.45 -22.21
C ILE A 376 27.76 -20.77 -22.83
N ASP A 377 28.47 -21.76 -22.28
CA ASP A 377 29.63 -22.34 -22.94
C ASP A 377 29.17 -23.13 -24.16
N MET A 378 29.63 -22.73 -25.36
CA MET A 378 29.25 -23.39 -26.60
C MET A 378 29.65 -24.90 -26.64
N ASN A 379 30.69 -25.30 -25.89
CA ASN A 379 31.08 -26.71 -25.76
C ASN A 379 30.08 -27.53 -24.92
N SER A 380 29.24 -26.89 -24.10
CA SER A 380 28.23 -27.53 -23.27
C SER A 380 26.87 -27.68 -23.98
N ILE A 381 26.76 -27.16 -25.19
CA ILE A 381 25.51 -27.20 -25.95
C ILE A 381 25.25 -28.63 -26.43
N THR A 382 24.08 -29.15 -26.09
CA THR A 382 23.63 -30.49 -26.48
C THR A 382 22.66 -30.47 -27.64
N ASP A 383 21.88 -29.40 -27.81
CA ASP A 383 20.91 -29.24 -28.89
C ASP A 383 20.68 -27.77 -29.22
N VAL A 384 20.51 -27.46 -30.50
CA VAL A 384 20.21 -26.13 -31.03
C VAL A 384 19.13 -26.24 -32.10
N GLN A 385 18.04 -25.51 -31.96
CA GLN A 385 16.92 -25.54 -32.90
C GLN A 385 16.39 -24.15 -33.21
N ILE A 386 16.15 -23.89 -34.49
CA ILE A 386 15.34 -22.74 -34.90
C ILE A 386 13.88 -23.18 -34.94
N LEU A 387 13.04 -22.48 -34.18
CA LEU A 387 11.61 -22.73 -34.07
C LEU A 387 10.86 -21.58 -34.77
N ASN A 388 9.76 -21.93 -35.45
CA ASN A 388 8.94 -20.91 -36.10
C ASN A 388 8.28 -19.96 -35.08
N GLU A 389 8.00 -20.45 -33.85
CA GLU A 389 7.42 -19.69 -32.75
C GLU A 389 7.84 -20.30 -31.42
N LEU A 390 7.66 -19.55 -30.30
CA LEU A 390 7.86 -20.08 -28.96
C LEU A 390 6.85 -21.21 -28.72
N PRO A 391 7.29 -22.41 -28.30
CA PRO A 391 6.38 -23.53 -28.04
C PRO A 391 5.31 -23.16 -26.99
N ASP A 392 4.07 -23.61 -27.20
CA ASP A 392 3.00 -23.49 -26.23
C ASP A 392 3.17 -24.53 -25.11
N ASP A 393 4.14 -24.31 -24.24
CA ASP A 393 4.50 -25.22 -23.14
C ASP A 393 3.91 -24.78 -21.79
N GLY A 394 2.99 -23.82 -21.80
CA GLY A 394 2.39 -23.29 -20.58
C GLY A 394 3.40 -22.62 -19.64
N PHE A 395 4.34 -21.84 -20.19
CA PHE A 395 5.40 -21.18 -19.41
C PHE A 395 4.85 -20.34 -18.28
N SER A 396 5.26 -20.68 -17.06
CA SER A 396 4.96 -19.94 -15.83
C SER A 396 6.18 -19.13 -15.41
N LYS A 397 6.02 -17.83 -15.22
CA LYS A 397 7.10 -16.94 -14.78
C LYS A 397 7.52 -17.27 -13.35
N ILE A 398 8.80 -17.48 -13.12
CA ILE A 398 9.41 -17.64 -11.80
C ILE A 398 10.03 -16.33 -11.33
N ASN A 399 10.88 -15.74 -12.18
CA ASN A 399 11.54 -14.47 -11.91
C ASN A 399 11.80 -13.77 -13.25
N GLY A 400 11.39 -12.49 -13.39
CA GLY A 400 11.55 -11.74 -14.63
C GLY A 400 10.35 -10.89 -14.99
N GLY A 401 10.28 -10.48 -16.26
CA GLY A 401 9.19 -9.73 -16.87
C GLY A 401 8.39 -10.58 -17.85
N ALA A 402 7.07 -10.48 -17.79
CA ALA A 402 6.16 -11.06 -18.76
C ALA A 402 5.07 -10.03 -19.07
N THR A 403 5.04 -9.56 -20.29
CA THR A 403 4.04 -8.61 -20.82
C THR A 403 3.50 -9.14 -22.14
N ASP A 404 2.63 -8.40 -22.76
CA ASP A 404 2.16 -8.64 -24.13
C ASP A 404 3.23 -8.43 -25.19
N THR A 405 4.32 -7.72 -24.85
CA THR A 405 5.41 -7.36 -25.79
C THR A 405 6.69 -8.17 -25.60
N TYR A 406 6.93 -8.74 -24.40
CA TYR A 406 8.14 -9.55 -24.13
C TYR A 406 7.96 -10.55 -22.99
N LEU A 407 8.80 -11.60 -23.03
CA LEU A 407 9.03 -12.56 -21.94
C LEU A 407 10.52 -12.59 -21.65
N VAL A 408 10.95 -12.15 -20.45
CA VAL A 408 12.37 -12.06 -20.09
C VAL A 408 12.61 -12.56 -18.68
N GLY A 409 13.59 -13.45 -18.52
CA GLY A 409 14.02 -14.01 -17.25
C GLY A 409 13.75 -15.50 -17.12
N ARG A 410 13.58 -15.99 -15.89
CA ARG A 410 13.44 -17.41 -15.57
C ARG A 410 11.98 -17.85 -15.56
N PHE A 411 11.69 -18.90 -16.30
CA PHE A 411 10.38 -19.49 -16.45
C PHE A 411 10.42 -20.99 -16.16
N LYS A 412 9.24 -21.59 -16.04
CA LYS A 412 9.05 -23.05 -15.96
C LYS A 412 7.98 -23.45 -16.96
N GLY A 413 8.38 -24.29 -17.90
CA GLY A 413 7.48 -24.97 -18.83
C GLY A 413 7.03 -26.34 -18.31
N ASN A 414 6.02 -26.91 -18.92
CA ASN A 414 5.52 -28.25 -18.60
C ASN A 414 6.49 -29.34 -19.12
N THR A 415 7.02 -29.16 -20.32
CA THR A 415 7.90 -30.10 -21.05
C THR A 415 9.37 -29.73 -20.81
N TYR A 416 9.71 -28.45 -20.97
CA TYR A 416 11.09 -27.96 -20.88
C TYR A 416 11.60 -27.76 -19.45
N GLY A 417 10.70 -27.83 -18.44
CA GLY A 417 11.10 -27.58 -17.06
C GLY A 417 11.56 -26.15 -16.82
N TYR A 418 12.66 -25.95 -16.06
CA TYR A 418 13.25 -24.63 -15.85
C TYR A 418 14.00 -24.16 -17.07
N CYS A 419 13.66 -22.99 -17.57
CA CYS A 419 14.26 -22.37 -18.75
C CYS A 419 14.39 -20.85 -18.59
N ASN A 420 15.25 -20.25 -19.36
CA ASN A 420 15.37 -18.80 -19.48
C ASN A 420 14.78 -18.34 -20.81
N LEU A 421 13.94 -17.32 -20.76
CA LEU A 421 13.32 -16.73 -21.93
C LEU A 421 13.84 -15.31 -22.13
N TYR A 422 14.20 -14.96 -23.37
CA TYR A 422 14.60 -13.64 -23.84
C TYR A 422 13.86 -13.38 -25.16
N ILE A 423 12.55 -13.15 -25.08
CA ILE A 423 11.64 -13.21 -26.21
C ILE A 423 10.91 -11.88 -26.38
N TYR A 424 10.97 -11.30 -27.58
CA TYR A 424 9.97 -10.33 -28.04
C TYR A 424 8.74 -11.09 -28.53
N THR A 425 7.61 -10.84 -27.89
CA THR A 425 6.34 -11.52 -28.24
C THR A 425 5.92 -11.15 -29.66
N GLY A 426 5.58 -12.16 -30.46
CA GLY A 426 5.19 -11.96 -31.87
C GLY A 426 6.35 -11.80 -32.86
N HIS A 427 7.60 -11.84 -32.42
CA HIS A 427 8.78 -11.88 -33.31
C HIS A 427 9.18 -13.34 -33.54
N THR A 428 9.46 -13.65 -34.81
CA THR A 428 9.86 -14.98 -35.27
C THR A 428 11.09 -14.87 -36.18
N PRO A 429 11.93 -15.90 -36.28
CA PRO A 429 11.92 -17.16 -35.55
C PRO A 429 12.41 -17.05 -34.11
N VAL A 430 12.34 -18.16 -33.33
CA VAL A 430 12.90 -18.29 -31.98
C VAL A 430 14.03 -19.31 -32.00
N LEU A 431 15.15 -19.00 -31.41
CA LEU A 431 16.25 -19.94 -31.22
C LEU A 431 16.15 -20.59 -29.86
N MET A 432 16.16 -21.92 -29.82
CA MET A 432 16.30 -22.73 -28.63
C MET A 432 17.71 -23.27 -28.53
N VAL A 433 18.36 -23.05 -27.39
CA VAL A 433 19.67 -23.61 -27.05
C VAL A 433 19.53 -24.42 -25.77
N LYS A 434 19.93 -25.69 -25.84
CA LYS A 434 19.84 -26.61 -24.71
C LYS A 434 21.25 -27.06 -24.30
N THR A 435 21.49 -27.02 -22.99
CA THR A 435 22.69 -27.59 -22.35
C THR A 435 22.26 -28.69 -21.37
N ASP A 436 23.21 -29.37 -20.73
CA ASP A 436 22.91 -30.36 -19.69
C ASP A 436 22.22 -29.75 -18.45
N GLY A 437 22.36 -28.43 -18.21
CA GLY A 437 21.84 -27.74 -17.03
C GLY A 437 20.65 -26.83 -17.27
N GLU A 438 20.49 -26.28 -18.47
CA GLU A 438 19.45 -25.28 -18.76
C GLU A 438 19.00 -25.28 -20.22
N THR A 439 17.79 -24.77 -20.44
CA THR A 439 17.29 -24.47 -21.80
C THR A 439 17.05 -22.98 -21.90
N VAL A 440 17.54 -22.35 -22.95
CA VAL A 440 17.39 -20.92 -23.21
C VAL A 440 16.67 -20.69 -24.53
N PHE A 441 15.64 -19.88 -24.51
CA PHE A 441 14.92 -19.43 -25.69
C PHE A 441 15.14 -17.94 -25.91
N PHE A 442 15.50 -17.55 -27.10
CA PHE A 442 15.65 -16.13 -27.42
C PHE A 442 15.31 -15.83 -28.89
N ASN A 443 14.96 -14.58 -29.14
CA ASN A 443 14.76 -14.06 -30.47
C ASN A 443 15.36 -12.65 -30.60
N SER A 444 15.37 -12.11 -31.80
CA SER A 444 15.96 -10.81 -32.12
C SER A 444 14.96 -9.98 -32.91
N ASP A 445 15.05 -8.65 -32.76
CA ASP A 445 14.37 -7.66 -33.57
C ASP A 445 15.20 -7.27 -34.84
N VAL A 446 16.39 -7.87 -34.97
CA VAL A 446 17.29 -7.66 -36.13
C VAL A 446 17.18 -8.84 -37.07
N ASP A 447 16.77 -8.55 -38.32
CA ASP A 447 16.63 -9.56 -39.37
C ASP A 447 17.96 -10.27 -39.65
N GLY A 448 17.90 -11.60 -39.80
CA GLY A 448 19.07 -12.44 -40.12
C GLY A 448 20.02 -12.75 -38.98
N LYS A 449 19.98 -12.01 -37.86
CA LYS A 449 20.91 -12.20 -36.73
C LYS A 449 20.80 -13.59 -36.12
N LEU A 450 19.59 -14.12 -35.95
CA LEU A 450 19.38 -15.46 -35.38
C LEU A 450 19.91 -16.57 -36.29
N GLN A 451 19.81 -16.41 -37.59
CA GLN A 451 20.36 -17.36 -38.56
C GLN A 451 21.91 -17.40 -38.47
N GLU A 452 22.54 -16.22 -38.42
CA GLU A 452 23.99 -16.11 -38.23
C GLU A 452 24.47 -16.81 -36.98
N ILE A 453 23.81 -16.57 -35.84
CA ILE A 453 24.13 -17.22 -34.56
C ILE A 453 23.91 -18.72 -34.64
N TYR A 454 22.81 -19.16 -35.25
CA TYR A 454 22.51 -20.58 -35.43
C TYR A 454 23.59 -21.31 -36.21
N ASP A 455 24.02 -20.73 -37.33
CA ASP A 455 25.06 -21.30 -38.22
C ASP A 455 26.40 -21.36 -37.46
N GLU A 456 26.73 -20.32 -36.66
CA GLU A 456 27.94 -20.29 -35.82
C GLU A 456 27.92 -21.40 -34.76
N LEU A 457 26.77 -21.57 -34.05
CA LEU A 457 26.62 -22.61 -33.06
C LEU A 457 26.72 -24.04 -33.64
N LEU A 458 26.09 -24.28 -34.80
CA LEU A 458 26.22 -25.55 -35.51
C LEU A 458 27.67 -25.86 -35.93
N HIS A 459 28.39 -24.87 -36.44
CA HIS A 459 29.78 -25.01 -36.81
C HIS A 459 30.65 -25.42 -35.64
N ASN A 460 30.45 -24.77 -34.48
CA ASN A 460 31.15 -25.08 -33.23
C ASN A 460 30.82 -26.48 -32.71
N MET A 461 29.57 -26.93 -32.76
CA MET A 461 29.17 -28.30 -32.37
C MET A 461 29.80 -29.37 -33.25
N GLN A 462 29.88 -29.14 -34.59
CA GLN A 462 30.48 -30.06 -35.55
C GLN A 462 32.00 -30.16 -35.31
N SER A 463 32.65 -29.03 -35.07
CA SER A 463 34.09 -28.98 -34.79
C SER A 463 34.43 -29.70 -33.49
N SER A 464 33.64 -29.55 -32.46
CA SER A 464 33.82 -30.22 -31.15
C SER A 464 33.58 -31.73 -31.21
N SER A 465 32.72 -32.21 -32.15
CA SER A 465 32.43 -33.63 -32.34
C SER A 465 33.53 -34.38 -33.08
N GLN A 466 34.40 -33.69 -33.85
CA GLN A 466 35.54 -34.28 -34.55
C GLN A 466 36.75 -34.51 -33.63
N PHE A 467 36.77 -33.90 -32.43
CA PHE A 467 37.87 -34.04 -31.45
C PHE A 467 37.50 -34.95 -30.26
N ARG A 468 36.30 -35.54 -30.23
CA ARG A 468 35.91 -36.61 -29.29
C ARG A 468 35.91 -37.96 -29.99
#